data_af72afb314bd55a483c518024a957736
#
_entry.id   af72afb314bd55a483c518024a957736
#
_cell.length_a   1.000
_cell.length_b   1.000
_cell.length_c   1.000
_cell.angle_alpha   90.00
_cell.angle_beta   90.00
_cell.angle_gamma   90.00
#
_symmetry.space_group_name_H-M   'P 1'
#
loop_
_entity.id
_entity.type
_entity.pdbx_description
1 polymer ?
#
loop_
_entity_poly.entity_id
_entity_poly.type
_entity_poly.pdbx_seq_one_letter_code
_entity_poly.pdbx_strand_id
1 'polypeptide(L)'
;MKLQQLRYIWEVAHHDLNVSATAQSLYTSQPGISKQIRLLEDELGVEVFCRSGKHLTQVTPAGKAILKAAGEVLRKVESIKQMAQEYADERKGSLSLATTHTQARYALPPVISGFMERYPEVALHMHQGTPIQISEMAADGKVDFAIATEAL
;
A
#
# COMPACT_ATOMS: atom_id res chain seq x y z
N MET A 1 20.46 6.34 -2.06
CA MET A 1 19.01 6.12 -1.71
C MET A 1 18.76 4.65 -1.46
N LYS A 2 18.03 4.30 -0.40
CA LYS A 2 17.70 2.92 -0.01
C LYS A 2 16.19 2.76 0.08
N LEU A 3 15.66 1.56 -0.24
CA LEU A 3 14.24 1.26 -0.15
C LEU A 3 13.67 1.50 1.26
N GLN A 4 14.46 1.20 2.29
CA GLN A 4 14.08 1.46 3.68
C GLN A 4 13.84 2.94 3.98
N GLN A 5 14.62 3.84 3.35
CA GLN A 5 14.43 5.29 3.51
C GLN A 5 13.11 5.74 2.85
N LEU A 6 12.77 5.20 1.67
CA LEU A 6 11.48 5.45 1.02
C LEU A 6 10.32 4.94 1.88
N ARG A 7 10.46 3.77 2.50
CA ARG A 7 9.47 3.24 3.45
C ARG A 7 9.30 4.17 4.65
N TYR A 8 10.38 4.68 5.23
CA TYR A 8 10.28 5.56 6.39
C TYR A 8 9.55 6.87 6.09
N ILE A 9 9.86 7.54 4.97
CA ILE A 9 9.13 8.76 4.60
C ILE A 9 7.65 8.48 4.32
N TRP A 10 7.34 7.35 3.68
CA TRP A 10 5.99 6.91 3.38
C TRP A 10 5.18 6.66 4.67
N GLU A 11 5.70 5.86 5.57
CA GLU A 11 5.04 5.52 6.83
C GLU A 11 4.87 6.76 7.74
N VAL A 12 5.87 7.63 7.84
CA VAL A 12 5.76 8.87 8.61
C VAL A 12 4.65 9.76 8.05
N ALA A 13 4.52 9.88 6.74
CA ALA A 13 3.44 10.66 6.13
C ALA A 13 2.05 10.07 6.42
N HIS A 14 1.92 8.74 6.57
CA HIS A 14 0.66 8.04 6.87
C HIS A 14 0.37 7.90 8.36
N HIS A 15 1.30 8.27 9.24
CA HIS A 15 1.13 8.36 10.68
C HIS A 15 1.08 9.81 11.16
N ASP A 16 0.44 10.69 10.40
CA ASP A 16 0.25 12.11 10.73
C ASP A 16 1.55 12.83 11.12
N LEU A 17 2.66 12.50 10.45
CA LEU A 17 4.01 13.01 10.71
C LEU A 17 4.56 12.66 12.11
N ASN A 18 3.96 11.68 12.77
CA ASN A 18 4.38 11.23 14.09
C ASN A 18 5.48 10.15 13.98
N VAL A 19 6.74 10.61 14.02
CA VAL A 19 7.92 9.72 13.90
C VAL A 19 7.97 8.68 15.02
N SER A 20 7.48 9.01 16.23
CA SER A 20 7.47 8.06 17.35
C SER A 20 6.46 6.93 17.16
N ALA A 21 5.25 7.25 16.71
CA ALA A 21 4.24 6.25 16.37
C ALA A 21 4.71 5.36 15.20
N THR A 22 5.33 5.97 14.18
CA THR A 22 5.94 5.23 13.07
C THR A 22 7.05 4.28 13.55
N ALA A 23 7.89 4.73 14.47
CA ALA A 23 8.96 3.90 15.01
C ALA A 23 8.40 2.68 15.76
N GLN A 24 7.33 2.84 16.51
CA GLN A 24 6.65 1.74 17.19
C GLN A 24 6.04 0.74 16.18
N SER A 25 5.33 1.23 15.16
CA SER A 25 4.70 0.37 14.14
C SER A 25 5.73 -0.42 13.32
N LEU A 26 6.92 0.15 13.10
CA LEU A 26 8.00 -0.49 12.34
C LEU A 26 9.03 -1.23 13.22
N TYR A 27 8.76 -1.38 14.51
CA TYR A 27 9.67 -2.04 15.48
C TYR A 27 11.09 -1.51 15.42
N THR A 28 11.25 -0.18 15.33
CA THR A 28 12.54 0.50 15.22
C THR A 28 12.62 1.71 16.17
N SER A 29 13.74 2.44 16.16
CA SER A 29 13.93 3.60 17.02
C SER A 29 13.60 4.91 16.30
N GLN A 30 12.95 5.84 17.00
CA GLN A 30 12.65 7.18 16.50
C GLN A 30 13.91 7.92 16.00
N PRO A 31 15.07 7.93 16.72
CA PRO A 31 16.29 8.53 16.21
C PRO A 31 16.80 7.89 14.92
N GLY A 32 16.61 6.56 14.78
CA GLY A 32 16.96 5.82 13.57
C GLY A 32 16.19 6.30 12.35
N ILE A 33 14.84 6.40 12.47
CA ILE A 33 13.99 6.94 11.39
C ILE A 33 14.40 8.37 11.05
N SER A 34 14.51 9.24 12.05
CA SER A 34 14.86 10.65 11.84
C SER A 34 16.20 10.82 11.11
N LYS A 35 17.19 10.00 11.47
CA LYS A 35 18.49 9.99 10.80
C LYS A 35 18.38 9.56 9.34
N GLN A 36 17.64 8.49 9.07
CA GLN A 36 17.48 7.96 7.69
C GLN A 36 16.70 8.93 6.79
N ILE A 37 15.72 9.64 7.33
CA ILE A 37 15.00 10.68 6.59
C ILE A 37 15.95 11.81 6.21
N ARG A 38 16.76 12.31 7.15
CA ARG A 38 17.75 13.36 6.86
C ARG A 38 18.75 12.93 5.79
N LEU A 39 19.31 11.73 5.92
CA LEU A 39 20.23 11.20 4.92
C LEU A 39 19.61 11.11 3.52
N LEU A 40 18.33 10.81 3.43
CA LEU A 40 17.61 10.80 2.16
C LEU A 40 17.42 12.22 1.61
N GLU A 41 17.00 13.16 2.46
CA GLU A 41 16.84 14.57 2.09
C GLU A 41 18.16 15.19 1.65
N ASP A 42 19.25 14.91 2.36
CA ASP A 42 20.61 15.36 2.02
C ASP A 42 21.04 14.81 0.65
N GLU A 43 20.79 13.53 0.39
CA GLU A 43 21.11 12.89 -0.90
C GLU A 43 20.29 13.46 -2.06
N LEU A 44 19.00 13.77 -1.83
CA LEU A 44 18.11 14.34 -2.85
C LEU A 44 18.29 15.85 -3.03
N GLY A 45 18.95 16.52 -2.06
CA GLY A 45 19.13 17.97 -2.06
C GLY A 45 17.84 18.75 -1.81
N VAL A 46 16.79 18.11 -1.29
CA VAL A 46 15.50 18.74 -0.98
C VAL A 46 14.91 18.19 0.30
N GLU A 47 14.18 19.02 1.05
CA GLU A 47 13.43 18.60 2.22
C GLU A 47 12.09 17.97 1.82
N VAL A 48 11.80 16.78 2.34
CA VAL A 48 10.51 16.10 2.20
C VAL A 48 9.50 16.65 3.21
N PHE A 49 9.98 16.97 4.41
CA PHE A 49 9.16 17.47 5.51
C PHE A 49 9.69 18.81 6.04
N CYS A 50 8.76 19.74 6.33
CA CYS A 50 9.07 20.93 7.13
C CYS A 50 9.25 20.53 8.59
N ARG A 51 10.12 21.24 9.32
CA ARG A 51 10.42 20.99 10.74
C ARG A 51 10.17 22.22 11.58
N SER A 52 9.66 22.01 12.80
CA SER A 52 9.70 23.00 13.88
C SER A 52 10.42 22.36 15.06
N GLY A 53 11.68 22.74 15.25
CA GLY A 53 12.56 22.08 16.22
C GLY A 53 12.79 20.60 15.92
N LYS A 54 12.28 19.72 16.79
CA LYS A 54 12.42 18.26 16.64
C LYS A 54 11.20 17.60 15.96
N HIS A 55 10.13 18.38 15.69
CA HIS A 55 8.87 17.84 15.16
C HIS A 55 8.74 18.13 13.67
N LEU A 56 8.18 17.16 12.95
CA LEU A 56 7.73 17.34 11.58
C LEU A 56 6.36 18.02 11.60
N THR A 57 6.16 19.03 10.75
CA THR A 57 4.94 19.86 10.79
C THR A 57 4.07 19.73 9.55
N GLN A 58 4.68 19.54 8.40
CA GLN A 58 3.95 19.38 7.13
C GLN A 58 4.85 18.75 6.06
N VAL A 59 4.22 18.22 5.02
CA VAL A 59 4.91 17.74 3.82
C VAL A 59 5.18 18.91 2.89
N THR A 60 6.41 19.04 2.40
CA THR A 60 6.76 20.08 1.43
C THR A 60 6.14 19.81 0.05
N PRO A 61 6.05 20.80 -0.86
CA PRO A 61 5.62 20.55 -2.24
C PRO A 61 6.49 19.50 -2.95
N ALA A 62 7.82 19.55 -2.79
CA ALA A 62 8.74 18.52 -3.28
C ALA A 62 8.49 17.16 -2.60
N GLY A 63 8.23 17.16 -1.30
CA GLY A 63 7.90 15.98 -0.51
C GLY A 63 6.66 15.26 -1.02
N LYS A 64 5.62 16.00 -1.43
CA LYS A 64 4.40 15.37 -2.00
C LYS A 64 4.71 14.58 -3.28
N ALA A 65 5.52 15.13 -4.18
CA ALA A 65 5.93 14.45 -5.40
C ALA A 65 6.81 13.22 -5.09
N ILE A 66 7.76 13.37 -4.16
CA ILE A 66 8.64 12.28 -3.72
C ILE A 66 7.85 11.17 -3.05
N LEU A 67 6.90 11.48 -2.17
CA LEU A 67 6.03 10.50 -1.51
C LEU A 67 5.18 9.73 -2.53
N LYS A 68 4.63 10.40 -3.54
CA LYS A 68 3.89 9.73 -4.62
C LYS A 68 4.78 8.70 -5.32
N ALA A 69 5.98 9.11 -5.75
CA ALA A 69 6.94 8.22 -6.39
C ALA A 69 7.41 7.08 -5.46
N ALA A 70 7.66 7.38 -4.18
CA ALA A 70 8.01 6.37 -3.18
C ALA A 70 6.92 5.31 -3.02
N GLY A 71 5.65 5.71 -2.97
CA GLY A 71 4.51 4.79 -2.93
C GLY A 71 4.46 3.86 -4.15
N GLU A 72 4.73 4.39 -5.35
CA GLU A 72 4.79 3.58 -6.58
C GLU A 72 5.93 2.53 -6.52
N VAL A 73 7.10 2.93 -6.05
CA VAL A 73 8.25 2.01 -5.87
C VAL A 73 7.92 0.93 -4.85
N LEU A 74 7.35 1.29 -3.69
CA LEU A 74 6.99 0.33 -2.66
C LEU A 74 5.95 -0.68 -3.14
N ARG A 75 4.94 -0.24 -3.89
CA ARG A 75 3.97 -1.14 -4.54
C ARG A 75 4.63 -2.11 -5.53
N LYS A 76 5.58 -1.63 -6.33
CA LYS A 76 6.33 -2.50 -7.25
C LYS A 76 7.17 -3.56 -6.53
N VAL A 77 7.71 -3.23 -5.37
CA VAL A 77 8.43 -4.20 -4.52
C VAL A 77 7.49 -5.28 -4.00
N GLU A 78 6.29 -4.92 -3.54
CA GLU A 78 5.30 -5.90 -3.12
C GLU A 78 4.82 -6.78 -4.30
N SER A 79 4.63 -6.20 -5.50
CA SER A 79 4.33 -6.98 -6.71
C SER A 79 5.42 -8.01 -7.04
N ILE A 80 6.70 -7.66 -6.87
CA ILE A 80 7.81 -8.61 -7.08
C ILE A 80 7.73 -9.79 -6.10
N LYS A 81 7.40 -9.53 -4.84
CA LYS A 81 7.24 -10.58 -3.83
C LYS A 81 6.06 -11.51 -4.15
N GLN A 82 4.93 -10.93 -4.59
CA GLN A 82 3.77 -11.70 -5.02
C GLN A 82 4.11 -12.60 -6.21
N MET A 83 4.74 -12.05 -7.26
CA MET A 83 5.20 -12.84 -8.39
C MET A 83 6.12 -13.98 -7.96
N ALA A 84 7.08 -13.71 -7.06
CA ALA A 84 7.99 -14.75 -6.57
C ALA A 84 7.24 -15.86 -5.81
N GLN A 85 6.20 -15.52 -5.05
CA GLN A 85 5.35 -16.49 -4.37
C GLN A 85 4.54 -17.34 -5.37
N GLU A 86 3.99 -16.72 -6.42
CA GLU A 86 3.26 -17.41 -7.48
C GLU A 86 4.14 -18.43 -8.23
N TYR A 87 5.42 -18.08 -8.50
CA TYR A 87 6.37 -19.02 -9.12
C TYR A 87 6.91 -20.08 -8.16
N ALA A 88 6.96 -19.79 -6.87
CA ALA A 88 7.44 -20.74 -5.87
C ALA A 88 6.42 -21.85 -5.55
N ASP A 89 5.15 -21.61 -5.83
CA ASP A 89 4.07 -22.55 -5.54
C ASP A 89 3.07 -22.56 -6.71
N GLU A 90 3.35 -23.36 -7.74
CA GLU A 90 2.50 -23.51 -8.94
C GLU A 90 1.02 -23.88 -8.66
N ARG A 91 0.68 -24.20 -7.41
CA ARG A 91 -0.65 -24.61 -6.95
C ARG A 91 -1.35 -23.61 -6.05
N LYS A 92 -0.64 -22.56 -5.56
CA LYS A 92 -1.19 -21.59 -4.60
C LYS A 92 -1.11 -20.18 -5.17
N GLY A 93 -2.10 -19.79 -5.94
CA GLY A 93 -2.32 -18.41 -6.33
C GLY A 93 -3.04 -17.62 -5.24
N SER A 94 -2.99 -16.30 -5.31
CA SER A 94 -3.91 -15.41 -4.59
C SER A 94 -4.69 -14.58 -5.60
N LEU A 95 -5.97 -14.41 -5.34
CA LEU A 95 -6.85 -13.57 -6.14
C LEU A 95 -7.48 -12.52 -5.22
N SER A 96 -7.27 -11.25 -5.53
CA SER A 96 -7.76 -10.14 -4.74
C SER A 96 -8.79 -9.36 -5.54
N LEU A 97 -10.00 -9.25 -5.04
CA LEU A 97 -11.05 -8.47 -5.69
C LEU A 97 -11.65 -7.43 -4.75
N ALA A 98 -12.08 -6.31 -5.31
CA ALA A 98 -12.87 -5.30 -4.61
C ALA A 98 -14.27 -5.22 -5.21
N THR A 99 -15.28 -5.03 -4.36
CA THR A 99 -16.67 -4.97 -4.80
C THR A 99 -17.53 -4.11 -3.88
N THR A 100 -18.72 -3.73 -4.35
CA THR A 100 -19.70 -3.03 -3.52
C THR A 100 -20.40 -4.03 -2.57
N HIS A 101 -20.93 -3.52 -1.46
CA HIS A 101 -21.64 -4.34 -0.46
C HIS A 101 -22.79 -5.16 -1.04
N THR A 102 -23.52 -4.59 -2.00
CA THR A 102 -24.65 -5.26 -2.64
C THR A 102 -24.19 -6.46 -3.47
N GLN A 103 -23.13 -6.30 -4.26
CA GLN A 103 -22.56 -7.38 -5.06
C GLN A 103 -21.97 -8.49 -4.17
N ALA A 104 -21.21 -8.12 -3.13
CA ALA A 104 -20.64 -9.06 -2.18
C ALA A 104 -21.70 -9.93 -1.50
N ARG A 105 -22.88 -9.35 -1.22
CA ARG A 105 -23.94 -10.02 -0.47
C ARG A 105 -24.86 -10.87 -1.32
N TYR A 106 -25.16 -10.45 -2.55
CA TYR A 106 -26.23 -11.07 -3.33
C TYR A 106 -25.75 -11.73 -4.63
N ALA A 107 -24.83 -11.14 -5.35
CA ALA A 107 -24.43 -11.63 -6.67
C ALA A 107 -23.19 -12.55 -6.62
N LEU A 108 -22.23 -12.25 -5.80
CA LEU A 108 -20.93 -12.95 -5.79
C LEU A 108 -20.92 -14.28 -5.02
N PRO A 109 -21.69 -14.54 -3.95
CA PRO A 109 -21.56 -15.77 -3.18
C PRO A 109 -21.63 -17.06 -4.02
N PRO A 110 -22.57 -17.25 -4.95
CA PRO A 110 -22.60 -18.47 -5.76
C PRO A 110 -21.42 -18.58 -6.73
N VAL A 111 -20.92 -17.44 -7.24
CA VAL A 111 -19.76 -17.41 -8.14
C VAL A 111 -18.49 -17.75 -7.37
N ILE A 112 -18.33 -17.19 -6.15
CA ILE A 112 -17.20 -17.46 -5.27
C ILE A 112 -17.19 -18.92 -4.84
N SER A 113 -18.34 -19.48 -4.48
CA SER A 113 -18.44 -20.90 -4.11
C SER A 113 -17.95 -21.80 -5.26
N GLY A 114 -18.45 -21.58 -6.47
CA GLY A 114 -17.99 -22.34 -7.65
C GLY A 114 -16.52 -22.13 -7.99
N PHE A 115 -15.99 -20.91 -7.76
CA PHE A 115 -14.56 -20.65 -7.92
C PHE A 115 -13.73 -21.43 -6.90
N MET A 116 -14.07 -21.40 -5.62
CA MET A 116 -13.34 -22.10 -4.56
C MET A 116 -13.42 -23.62 -4.70
N GLU A 117 -14.55 -24.15 -5.19
CA GLU A 117 -14.66 -25.60 -5.53
C GLU A 117 -13.70 -26.00 -6.66
N ARG A 118 -13.54 -25.13 -7.66
CA ARG A 118 -12.70 -25.42 -8.83
C ARG A 118 -11.22 -25.17 -8.56
N TYR A 119 -10.90 -24.20 -7.69
CA TYR A 119 -9.55 -23.78 -7.36
C TYR A 119 -9.33 -23.72 -5.84
N PRO A 120 -9.35 -24.88 -5.16
CA PRO A 120 -9.33 -24.93 -3.68
C PRO A 120 -8.04 -24.45 -3.05
N GLU A 121 -6.94 -24.38 -3.82
CA GLU A 121 -5.62 -23.92 -3.34
C GLU A 121 -5.38 -22.43 -3.60
N VAL A 122 -6.31 -21.72 -4.24
CA VAL A 122 -6.21 -20.28 -4.48
C VAL A 122 -6.76 -19.51 -3.29
N ALA A 123 -5.95 -18.67 -2.67
CA ALA A 123 -6.40 -17.76 -1.62
C ALA A 123 -7.21 -16.61 -2.23
N LEU A 124 -8.50 -16.53 -1.89
CA LEU A 124 -9.37 -15.45 -2.35
C LEU A 124 -9.48 -14.36 -1.28
N HIS A 125 -9.09 -13.13 -1.64
CA HIS A 125 -9.25 -11.94 -0.81
C HIS A 125 -10.32 -11.03 -1.40
N MET A 126 -11.35 -10.72 -0.61
CA MET A 126 -12.43 -9.85 -1.03
C MET A 126 -12.49 -8.59 -0.17
N HIS A 127 -12.35 -7.43 -0.82
CA HIS A 127 -12.48 -6.11 -0.21
C HIS A 127 -13.84 -5.51 -0.56
N GLN A 128 -14.43 -4.78 0.39
CA GLN A 128 -15.71 -4.12 0.18
C GLN A 128 -15.55 -2.61 0.34
N GLY A 129 -16.25 -1.85 -0.49
CA GLY A 129 -16.20 -0.39 -0.43
C GLY A 129 -17.27 0.27 -1.28
N THR A 130 -17.29 1.60 -1.28
CA THR A 130 -18.06 2.41 -2.22
C THR A 130 -17.47 2.28 -3.63
N PRO A 131 -18.22 2.62 -4.71
CA PRO A 131 -17.68 2.60 -6.08
C PRO A 131 -16.37 3.37 -6.23
N ILE A 132 -16.25 4.54 -5.59
CA ILE A 132 -15.02 5.34 -5.61
C ILE A 132 -13.86 4.58 -4.94
N GLN A 133 -14.07 4.03 -3.76
CA GLN A 133 -13.04 3.32 -3.01
C GLN A 133 -12.54 2.06 -3.75
N ILE A 134 -13.44 1.27 -4.35
CA ILE A 134 -13.05 0.08 -5.09
C ILE A 134 -12.33 0.42 -6.40
N SER A 135 -12.70 1.55 -7.05
CA SER A 135 -11.99 2.09 -8.21
C SER A 135 -10.56 2.50 -7.85
N GLU A 136 -10.39 3.22 -6.75
CA GLU A 136 -9.08 3.61 -6.23
C GLU A 136 -8.23 2.37 -5.88
N MET A 137 -8.82 1.35 -5.25
CA MET A 137 -8.10 0.10 -4.94
C MET A 137 -7.60 -0.60 -6.22
N ALA A 138 -8.41 -0.63 -7.27
CA ALA A 138 -8.00 -1.20 -8.56
C ALA A 138 -6.94 -0.35 -9.25
N ALA A 139 -7.13 0.97 -9.32
CA ALA A 139 -6.16 1.89 -9.91
C ALA A 139 -4.80 1.89 -9.18
N ASP A 140 -4.83 1.73 -7.86
CA ASP A 140 -3.64 1.61 -7.01
C ASP A 140 -2.97 0.22 -7.07
N GLY A 141 -3.57 -0.75 -7.74
CA GLY A 141 -3.07 -2.13 -7.79
C GLY A 141 -3.12 -2.85 -6.43
N LYS A 142 -4.05 -2.44 -5.55
CA LYS A 142 -4.30 -3.11 -4.25
C LYS A 142 -5.14 -4.37 -4.42
N VAL A 143 -5.86 -4.47 -5.53
CA VAL A 143 -6.65 -5.63 -5.93
C VAL A 143 -6.41 -5.92 -7.41
N ASP A 144 -6.63 -7.16 -7.83
CA ASP A 144 -6.45 -7.58 -9.22
C ASP A 144 -7.56 -7.03 -10.12
N PHE A 145 -8.78 -6.93 -9.57
CA PHE A 145 -9.91 -6.32 -10.27
C PHE A 145 -10.98 -5.81 -9.30
N ALA A 146 -11.86 -4.95 -9.81
CA ALA A 146 -13.02 -4.45 -9.08
C ALA A 146 -14.32 -4.74 -9.83
N ILE A 147 -15.40 -5.05 -9.08
CA ILE A 147 -16.73 -5.31 -9.61
C ILE A 147 -17.71 -4.29 -9.03
N ALA A 148 -18.37 -3.53 -9.90
CA ALA A 148 -19.45 -2.61 -9.55
C ALA A 148 -20.63 -2.76 -10.52
N THR A 149 -21.80 -2.25 -10.11
CA THR A 149 -23.01 -2.18 -10.95
C THR A 149 -23.07 -0.90 -11.77
N GLU A 150 -22.27 0.09 -11.40
CA GLU A 150 -22.18 1.41 -12.06
C GLU A 150 -20.83 1.54 -12.74
N ALA A 151 -20.72 2.43 -13.73
CA ALA A 151 -19.45 2.76 -14.35
C ALA A 151 -18.47 3.32 -13.29
N LEU A 152 -17.27 2.75 -13.25
CA LEU A 152 -16.21 3.14 -12.35
C LEU A 152 -15.39 4.29 -12.94
#